data_d1490fb3418223f615ffdd7fa363a2f7
#
_entry.id   d1490fb3418223f615ffdd7fa363a2f7
#
_cell.length_a   1.000
_cell.length_b   1.000
_cell.length_c   1.000
_cell.angle_alpha   90.00
_cell.angle_beta   90.00
_cell.angle_gamma   90.00
#
_symmetry.space_group_name_H-M   'P 1'
#
loop_
_entity.id
_entity.type
_entity.pdbx_description
1 polymer ?
#
loop_
_entity_poly.entity_id
_entity_poly.type
_entity_poly.pdbx_seq_one_letter_code
_entity_poly.pdbx_strand_id
1 'polypeptide(L)'
;QSDLFQDFAEYNSTTASGAYLFFPSGPAIPTAPTALSVTIARGPVLSEVRSSRLVSNNQTVTQSIEVTSSASDSHVARLTIRSGGAIGENRELVTRLFTSWPTDRRYLTDNGLFLKAREYDDSWEELDAIASNYKPVISMAALRLDDESAPFSRLSLATAEAHGVASLEDGALEVMLQRRLMQDDGLGLEEGCDDQLPFDAHFALRMDTHAFGATPPRQLMVTHNNPVALFVAVNAEIRTLIVKKVMKMCI
;
A
#
# COMPACT_ATOMS: atom_id res chain seq x y z
N GLN A 1 -21.67 8.45 5.13
CA GLN A 1 -20.59 8.86 4.23
C GLN A 1 -19.33 8.22 4.78
N SER A 2 -18.69 7.32 4.03
CA SER A 2 -17.46 6.68 4.47
C SER A 2 -16.31 7.55 3.98
N ASP A 3 -15.62 8.20 4.90
CA ASP A 3 -14.44 9.00 4.56
C ASP A 3 -13.20 8.09 4.60
N LEU A 4 -12.38 8.18 3.57
CA LEU A 4 -11.06 7.54 3.50
C LEU A 4 -10.01 8.63 3.57
N PHE A 5 -9.14 8.54 4.58
CA PHE A 5 -8.00 9.43 4.75
C PHE A 5 -6.71 8.67 4.54
N GLN A 6 -5.69 9.38 4.08
CA GLN A 6 -4.34 8.86 3.94
C GLN A 6 -3.34 9.83 4.54
N ASP A 7 -2.36 9.29 5.27
CA ASP A 7 -1.17 10.02 5.68
C ASP A 7 0.11 9.20 5.45
N PHE A 8 1.23 9.82 5.76
CA PHE A 8 2.53 9.18 5.87
C PHE A 8 3.04 9.37 7.30
N ALA A 9 3.72 8.34 7.80
CA ALA A 9 4.36 8.37 9.09
C ALA A 9 5.72 7.65 9.03
N GLU A 10 6.55 7.87 10.02
CA GLU A 10 7.85 7.23 10.13
C GLU A 10 8.02 6.64 11.52
N TYR A 11 8.57 5.43 11.56
CA TYR A 11 9.08 4.86 12.80
C TYR A 11 10.53 5.24 13.02
N ASN A 12 10.90 5.42 14.29
CA ASN A 12 12.27 5.37 14.72
C ASN A 12 12.62 3.91 15.02
N SER A 13 13.70 3.42 14.43
CA SER A 13 14.13 2.05 14.64
C SER A 13 15.07 1.95 15.83
N THR A 14 14.94 0.85 16.60
CA THR A 14 15.90 0.49 17.64
C THR A 14 17.14 -0.15 17.02
N THR A 15 18.17 -0.38 17.83
CA THR A 15 19.37 -1.13 17.41
C THR A 15 19.09 -2.61 17.14
N ALA A 16 17.95 -3.14 17.57
CA ALA A 16 17.50 -4.49 17.26
C ALA A 16 16.81 -4.60 15.89
N SER A 17 16.45 -3.48 15.26
CA SER A 17 15.86 -3.46 13.94
C SER A 17 16.94 -3.61 12.86
N GLY A 18 16.75 -4.47 11.90
CA GLY A 18 17.67 -4.72 10.81
C GLY A 18 16.97 -5.34 9.61
N ALA A 19 17.72 -6.02 8.75
CA ALA A 19 17.16 -6.58 7.51
C ALA A 19 16.06 -7.62 7.77
N TYR A 20 16.20 -8.43 8.83
CA TYR A 20 15.26 -9.50 9.17
C TYR A 20 14.22 -9.08 10.20
N LEU A 21 14.53 -8.11 11.06
CA LEU A 21 13.65 -7.68 12.13
C LEU A 21 13.16 -6.25 11.90
N PHE A 22 11.87 -6.05 12.16
CA PHE A 22 11.27 -4.74 12.41
C PHE A 22 11.08 -4.57 13.90
N PHE A 23 11.79 -3.62 14.51
CA PHE A 23 11.71 -3.37 15.94
C PHE A 23 11.75 -1.86 16.24
N PRO A 24 10.59 -1.19 16.12
CA PRO A 24 10.51 0.26 16.31
C PRO A 24 10.70 0.64 17.79
N SER A 25 11.13 1.88 18.02
CA SER A 25 11.29 2.43 19.39
C SER A 25 9.99 3.00 19.98
N GLY A 26 8.90 2.96 19.22
CA GLY A 26 7.60 3.49 19.62
C GLY A 26 6.64 3.58 18.43
N PRO A 27 5.47 4.19 18.60
CA PRO A 27 4.49 4.40 17.54
C PRO A 27 5.05 5.21 16.38
N ALA A 28 4.46 5.03 15.19
CA ALA A 28 4.79 5.81 14.02
C ALA A 28 4.48 7.31 14.25
N ILE A 29 5.42 8.16 13.89
CA ILE A 29 5.30 9.63 14.02
C ILE A 29 4.79 10.16 12.67
N PRO A 30 3.60 10.81 12.63
CA PRO A 30 3.11 11.40 11.40
C PRO A 30 4.12 12.39 10.80
N THR A 31 4.30 12.33 9.49
CA THR A 31 5.11 13.34 8.77
C THR A 31 4.38 14.68 8.75
N ALA A 32 5.04 15.73 8.28
CA ALA A 32 4.43 17.06 8.20
C ALA A 32 3.06 16.99 7.47
N PRO A 33 1.98 17.50 8.07
CA PRO A 33 0.63 17.35 7.52
C PRO A 33 0.41 18.17 6.23
N THR A 34 1.23 19.18 6.02
CA THR A 34 1.07 20.11 4.90
C THR A 34 1.75 19.57 3.65
N ALA A 35 1.00 19.39 2.57
CA ALA A 35 1.56 19.09 1.27
C ALA A 35 2.37 20.30 0.76
N LEU A 36 3.56 20.06 0.19
CA LEU A 36 4.37 21.08 -0.48
C LEU A 36 3.69 21.58 -1.75
N SER A 37 3.02 20.67 -2.46
CA SER A 37 2.26 20.99 -3.66
C SER A 37 1.07 20.03 -3.80
N VAL A 38 -0.01 20.54 -4.41
CA VAL A 38 -1.15 19.74 -4.83
C VAL A 38 -1.53 20.19 -6.24
N THR A 39 -1.63 19.25 -7.15
CA THR A 39 -2.09 19.47 -8.51
C THR A 39 -3.28 18.57 -8.79
N ILE A 40 -4.34 19.12 -9.38
CA ILE A 40 -5.53 18.38 -9.77
C ILE A 40 -5.71 18.52 -11.27
N ALA A 41 -5.66 17.42 -11.98
CA ALA A 41 -6.00 17.33 -13.41
C ALA A 41 -7.34 16.62 -13.56
N ARG A 42 -8.28 17.21 -14.32
CA ARG A 42 -9.58 16.61 -14.58
C ARG A 42 -9.75 16.44 -16.08
N GLY A 43 -9.95 15.21 -16.51
CA GLY A 43 -10.23 14.88 -17.90
C GLY A 43 -11.48 14.00 -18.04
N PRO A 44 -11.99 13.85 -19.27
CA PRO A 44 -13.19 13.05 -19.52
C PRO A 44 -12.96 11.54 -19.32
N VAL A 45 -11.72 11.08 -19.39
CA VAL A 45 -11.34 9.66 -19.27
C VAL A 45 -10.64 9.37 -17.94
N LEU A 46 -9.76 10.28 -17.53
CA LEU A 46 -8.91 10.14 -16.35
C LEU A 46 -8.92 11.44 -15.56
N SER A 47 -9.04 11.33 -14.24
CA SER A 47 -8.78 12.42 -13.30
C SER A 47 -7.62 12.01 -12.39
N GLU A 48 -6.71 12.95 -12.14
CA GLU A 48 -5.52 12.72 -11.30
C GLU A 48 -5.42 13.79 -10.22
N VAL A 49 -5.06 13.37 -9.02
CA VAL A 49 -4.58 14.24 -7.95
C VAL A 49 -3.14 13.86 -7.66
N ARG A 50 -2.24 14.82 -7.82
CA ARG A 50 -0.83 14.64 -7.47
C ARG A 50 -0.48 15.56 -6.33
N SER A 51 0.18 15.02 -5.30
CA SER A 51 0.67 15.80 -4.17
C SER A 51 2.07 15.37 -3.78
N SER A 52 2.83 16.29 -3.15
CA SER A 52 4.14 15.98 -2.60
C SER A 52 4.23 16.46 -1.16
N ARG A 53 5.00 15.73 -0.33
CA ARG A 53 5.22 16.00 1.09
C ARG A 53 6.68 15.80 1.44
N LEU A 54 7.15 16.51 2.46
CA LEU A 54 8.44 16.23 3.05
C LEU A 54 8.34 15.09 4.05
N VAL A 55 9.31 14.22 4.01
CA VAL A 55 9.61 13.20 5.02
C VAL A 55 10.98 13.51 5.64
N SER A 56 11.48 12.63 6.50
CA SER A 56 12.79 12.81 7.11
C SER A 56 13.90 13.00 6.07
N ASN A 57 15.02 13.56 6.51
CA ASN A 57 16.18 13.85 5.65
C ASN A 57 15.88 14.80 4.48
N ASN A 58 14.88 15.69 4.61
CA ASN A 58 14.44 16.61 3.55
C ASN A 58 14.06 15.90 2.23
N GLN A 59 13.73 14.62 2.26
CA GLN A 59 13.28 13.91 1.09
C GLN A 59 11.82 14.22 0.79
N THR A 60 11.48 14.16 -0.48
CA THR A 60 10.12 14.39 -0.94
C THR A 60 9.48 13.06 -1.31
N VAL A 61 8.31 12.78 -0.72
CA VAL A 61 7.43 11.73 -1.21
C VAL A 61 6.34 12.37 -2.06
N THR A 62 6.22 11.90 -3.29
CA THR A 62 5.17 12.30 -4.23
C THR A 62 4.17 11.18 -4.35
N GLN A 63 2.89 11.50 -4.29
CA GLN A 63 1.84 10.54 -4.60
C GLN A 63 0.99 11.04 -5.77
N SER A 64 0.52 10.10 -6.57
CA SER A 64 -0.47 10.30 -7.62
C SER A 64 -1.65 9.37 -7.38
N ILE A 65 -2.85 9.92 -7.35
CA ILE A 65 -4.10 9.17 -7.26
C ILE A 65 -4.86 9.38 -8.56
N GLU A 66 -5.10 8.30 -9.28
CA GLU A 66 -5.79 8.28 -10.55
C GLU A 66 -7.12 7.56 -10.46
N VAL A 67 -8.16 8.18 -11.02
CA VAL A 67 -9.50 7.59 -11.14
C VAL A 67 -9.94 7.68 -12.59
N THR A 68 -10.39 6.55 -13.15
CA THR A 68 -10.90 6.52 -14.53
C THR A 68 -12.42 6.60 -14.57
N SER A 69 -12.96 7.15 -15.64
CA SER A 69 -14.40 7.19 -15.89
C SER A 69 -14.97 5.91 -16.52
N SER A 70 -14.13 4.87 -16.69
CA SER A 70 -14.55 3.58 -17.21
C SER A 70 -15.52 2.89 -16.24
N ALA A 71 -16.63 2.35 -16.74
CA ALA A 71 -17.62 1.65 -15.94
C ALA A 71 -17.04 0.42 -15.22
N SER A 72 -16.04 -0.25 -15.80
CA SER A 72 -15.36 -1.39 -15.19
C SER A 72 -14.45 -1.01 -14.02
N ASP A 73 -13.94 0.22 -14.01
CA ASP A 73 -12.96 0.74 -13.05
C ASP A 73 -13.51 1.89 -12.18
N SER A 74 -14.81 2.17 -12.25
CA SER A 74 -15.43 3.33 -11.60
C SER A 74 -15.29 3.37 -10.08
N HIS A 75 -14.94 2.24 -9.45
CA HIS A 75 -14.72 2.11 -8.01
C HIS A 75 -13.24 1.83 -7.66
N VAL A 76 -12.33 2.03 -8.62
CA VAL A 76 -10.90 1.78 -8.44
C VAL A 76 -10.14 3.09 -8.51
N ALA A 77 -9.37 3.39 -7.47
CA ALA A 77 -8.37 4.45 -7.47
C ALA A 77 -6.97 3.81 -7.55
N ARG A 78 -6.18 4.22 -8.53
CA ARG A 78 -4.77 3.82 -8.63
C ARG A 78 -3.92 4.82 -7.88
N LEU A 79 -3.12 4.32 -6.95
CA LEU A 79 -2.24 5.12 -6.12
C LEU A 79 -0.79 4.73 -6.43
N THR A 80 0.00 5.69 -6.89
CA THR A 80 1.45 5.56 -7.01
C THR A 80 2.11 6.43 -5.97
N ILE A 81 3.00 5.85 -5.17
CA ILE A 81 3.83 6.56 -4.19
C ILE A 81 5.27 6.47 -4.65
N ARG A 82 5.92 7.63 -4.80
CA ARG A 82 7.30 7.75 -5.26
C ARG A 82 8.13 8.46 -4.21
N SER A 83 9.20 7.83 -3.74
CA SER A 83 10.23 8.47 -2.93
C SER A 83 11.27 9.13 -3.83
N GLY A 84 11.69 10.35 -3.49
CA GLY A 84 12.76 11.06 -4.19
C GLY A 84 14.17 10.58 -3.85
N GLY A 85 14.33 9.70 -2.87
CA GLY A 85 15.62 9.18 -2.40
C GLY A 85 15.54 8.60 -0.99
N ALA A 86 16.68 8.52 -0.32
CA ALA A 86 16.80 7.92 0.99
C ALA A 86 16.08 8.74 2.08
N ILE A 87 15.23 8.09 2.84
CA ILE A 87 14.70 8.63 4.11
C ILE A 87 15.82 8.80 5.15
N GLY A 88 15.51 9.35 6.32
CA GLY A 88 16.46 9.48 7.43
C GLY A 88 17.03 8.15 7.88
N GLU A 89 18.24 8.18 8.44
CA GLU A 89 18.89 7.01 9.00
C GLU A 89 18.09 6.44 10.18
N ASN A 90 18.04 5.12 10.26
CA ASN A 90 17.28 4.37 11.26
C ASN A 90 15.81 4.77 11.30
N ARG A 91 15.22 4.92 10.10
CA ARG A 91 13.81 5.24 9.88
C ARG A 91 13.14 4.19 9.02
N GLU A 92 11.85 4.09 9.21
CA GLU A 92 10.98 3.22 8.42
C GLU A 92 9.72 4.00 8.05
N LEU A 93 9.55 4.23 6.75
CA LEU A 93 8.45 5.03 6.19
C LEU A 93 7.24 4.13 5.95
N VAL A 94 6.08 4.58 6.37
CA VAL A 94 4.80 3.91 6.16
C VAL A 94 3.79 4.87 5.54
N THR A 95 2.82 4.31 4.81
CA THR A 95 1.57 5.00 4.48
C THR A 95 0.42 4.37 5.25
N ARG A 96 -0.51 5.19 5.70
CA ARG A 96 -1.66 4.75 6.50
C ARG A 96 -2.95 5.18 5.82
N LEU A 97 -3.88 4.24 5.72
CA LEU A 97 -5.22 4.45 5.20
C LEU A 97 -6.19 4.33 6.37
N PHE A 98 -7.00 5.34 6.59
CA PHE A 98 -7.97 5.39 7.68
C PHE A 98 -9.39 5.42 7.14
N THR A 99 -10.23 4.63 7.74
CA THR A 99 -11.69 4.64 7.55
C THR A 99 -12.36 4.95 8.88
N SER A 100 -13.64 5.34 8.86
CA SER A 100 -14.46 5.46 10.07
C SER A 100 -15.08 4.12 10.51
N TRP A 101 -14.59 3.01 9.98
CA TRP A 101 -15.18 1.70 10.23
C TRP A 101 -14.67 1.09 11.53
N PRO A 102 -15.56 0.60 12.41
CA PRO A 102 -15.19 -0.17 13.57
C PRO A 102 -14.80 -1.59 13.12
N THR A 103 -13.53 -1.80 12.80
CA THR A 103 -12.98 -3.07 12.34
C THR A 103 -12.44 -3.93 13.47
N ASP A 104 -12.33 -3.35 14.68
CA ASP A 104 -11.69 -3.97 15.83
C ASP A 104 -10.26 -4.43 15.51
N ARG A 105 -9.53 -3.61 14.72
CA ARG A 105 -8.18 -3.88 14.21
C ARG A 105 -8.05 -5.22 13.48
N ARG A 106 -9.18 -5.71 12.92
CA ARG A 106 -9.22 -6.91 12.07
C ARG A 106 -9.07 -6.52 10.60
N TYR A 107 -8.29 -7.30 9.87
CA TYR A 107 -8.06 -7.09 8.45
C TYR A 107 -7.78 -8.42 7.74
N LEU A 108 -7.65 -8.39 6.44
CA LEU A 108 -7.39 -9.55 5.61
C LEU A 108 -6.05 -9.36 4.89
N THR A 109 -5.25 -10.42 4.78
CA THR A 109 -4.06 -10.46 3.92
C THR A 109 -4.13 -11.67 3.00
N ASP A 110 -3.61 -11.54 1.79
CA ASP A 110 -3.44 -12.69 0.93
C ASP A 110 -2.18 -13.50 1.30
N ASN A 111 -2.18 -14.76 0.90
CA ASN A 111 -1.02 -15.65 0.96
C ASN A 111 -0.68 -16.24 -0.43
N GLY A 112 -1.14 -15.55 -1.49
CA GLY A 112 -1.02 -16.00 -2.87
C GLY A 112 -2.17 -16.89 -3.34
N LEU A 113 -2.92 -17.55 -2.45
CA LEU A 113 -4.03 -18.46 -2.78
C LEU A 113 -5.38 -17.95 -2.27
N PHE A 114 -5.44 -17.51 -1.02
CA PHE A 114 -6.68 -17.05 -0.37
C PHE A 114 -6.40 -15.91 0.61
N LEU A 115 -7.47 -15.21 0.97
CA LEU A 115 -7.43 -14.18 2.00
C LEU A 115 -7.49 -14.84 3.37
N LYS A 116 -6.52 -14.48 4.22
CA LYS A 116 -6.44 -14.91 5.63
C LYS A 116 -6.87 -13.76 6.52
N ALA A 117 -7.79 -14.01 7.44
CA ALA A 117 -8.12 -13.08 8.50
C ALA A 117 -6.93 -12.88 9.44
N ARG A 118 -6.72 -11.62 9.82
CA ARG A 118 -5.73 -11.18 10.80
C ARG A 118 -6.45 -10.41 11.88
N GLU A 119 -6.05 -10.68 13.10
CA GLU A 119 -6.52 -9.99 14.30
C GLU A 119 -5.32 -9.37 14.99
N TYR A 120 -5.53 -8.24 15.61
CA TYR A 120 -4.49 -7.63 16.42
C TYR A 120 -4.24 -8.53 17.65
N ASP A 121 -2.98 -8.83 17.89
CA ASP A 121 -2.54 -9.62 19.05
C ASP A 121 -1.99 -8.65 20.10
N ASP A 122 -2.69 -8.50 21.21
CA ASP A 122 -2.35 -7.65 22.35
C ASP A 122 -1.60 -8.40 23.46
N SER A 123 -1.26 -9.67 23.26
CA SER A 123 -0.51 -10.48 24.22
C SER A 123 0.98 -10.10 24.32
N TRP A 124 1.48 -9.28 23.39
CA TRP A 124 2.86 -8.83 23.34
C TRP A 124 3.09 -7.56 24.18
N GLU A 125 4.30 -7.36 24.65
CA GLU A 125 4.70 -6.07 25.27
C GLU A 125 4.64 -4.95 24.24
N GLU A 126 4.50 -3.69 24.70
CA GLU A 126 4.14 -2.52 23.88
C GLU A 126 4.95 -2.36 22.57
N LEU A 127 6.27 -2.52 22.62
CA LEU A 127 7.11 -2.39 21.42
C LEU A 127 7.05 -3.63 20.52
N ASP A 128 6.99 -4.81 21.12
CA ASP A 128 6.84 -6.06 20.40
C ASP A 128 5.46 -6.16 19.75
N ALA A 129 4.43 -5.57 20.36
CA ALA A 129 3.08 -5.53 19.82
C ALA A 129 3.01 -4.84 18.45
N ILE A 130 3.78 -3.76 18.24
CA ILE A 130 3.82 -3.10 16.93
C ILE A 130 4.39 -4.07 15.89
N ALA A 131 5.59 -4.59 16.14
CA ALA A 131 6.31 -5.46 15.21
C ALA A 131 5.55 -6.76 14.93
N SER A 132 5.01 -7.39 15.98
CA SER A 132 4.31 -8.69 15.91
C SER A 132 2.98 -8.63 15.14
N ASN A 133 2.39 -7.46 15.05
CA ASN A 133 1.13 -7.25 14.32
C ASN A 133 1.32 -6.93 12.83
N TYR A 134 2.55 -6.70 12.36
CA TYR A 134 2.84 -6.63 10.94
C TYR A 134 2.81 -8.03 10.30
N LYS A 135 2.08 -8.14 9.21
CA LYS A 135 1.98 -9.40 8.45
C LYS A 135 2.39 -9.16 7.00
N PRO A 136 3.04 -10.14 6.36
CA PRO A 136 3.39 -10.04 4.96
C PRO A 136 2.15 -10.04 4.08
N VAL A 137 2.16 -9.19 3.06
CA VAL A 137 1.18 -9.12 1.98
C VAL A 137 1.94 -9.29 0.67
N ILE A 138 1.50 -10.23 -0.15
CA ILE A 138 2.11 -10.51 -1.47
C ILE A 138 1.46 -9.66 -2.54
N SER A 139 0.13 -9.59 -2.56
CA SER A 139 -0.62 -8.93 -3.62
C SER A 139 -1.83 -8.13 -3.13
N MET A 140 -2.36 -8.43 -1.94
CA MET A 140 -3.57 -7.77 -1.47
C MET A 140 -3.75 -7.79 0.05
N ALA A 141 -4.22 -6.66 0.58
CA ALA A 141 -4.80 -6.53 1.92
C ALA A 141 -6.21 -5.94 1.84
N ALA A 142 -7.03 -6.13 2.87
CA ALA A 142 -8.33 -5.50 2.93
C ALA A 142 -8.79 -5.23 4.38
N LEU A 143 -9.45 -4.10 4.57
CA LEU A 143 -10.31 -3.85 5.73
C LEU A 143 -11.74 -4.31 5.41
N ARG A 144 -12.44 -4.80 6.42
CA ARG A 144 -13.83 -5.22 6.32
C ARG A 144 -14.64 -4.69 7.49
N LEU A 145 -15.75 -4.05 7.18
CA LEU A 145 -16.80 -3.72 8.13
C LEU A 145 -17.79 -4.89 8.19
N ASP A 146 -18.11 -5.36 9.39
CA ASP A 146 -19.08 -6.45 9.60
C ASP A 146 -20.56 -5.99 9.55
N ASP A 147 -20.85 -4.99 8.72
CA ASP A 147 -22.19 -4.50 8.41
C ASP A 147 -22.49 -4.71 6.93
N GLU A 148 -23.25 -5.76 6.63
CA GLU A 148 -23.63 -6.10 5.25
C GLU A 148 -24.63 -5.12 4.63
N SER A 149 -25.31 -4.33 5.43
CA SER A 149 -26.27 -3.30 4.95
C SER A 149 -25.56 -2.03 4.48
N ALA A 150 -24.29 -1.83 4.85
CA ALA A 150 -23.54 -0.67 4.44
C ALA A 150 -23.24 -0.71 2.93
N PRO A 151 -23.38 0.41 2.21
CA PRO A 151 -23.13 0.49 0.77
C PRO A 151 -21.67 0.18 0.42
N PHE A 152 -20.76 0.46 1.36
CA PHE A 152 -19.36 0.08 1.30
C PHE A 152 -18.99 -0.56 2.64
N SER A 153 -18.57 -1.81 2.60
CA SER A 153 -18.19 -2.58 3.77
C SER A 153 -16.84 -3.28 3.62
N ARG A 154 -16.14 -3.01 2.51
CA ARG A 154 -14.78 -3.48 2.29
C ARG A 154 -13.95 -2.46 1.54
N LEU A 155 -12.74 -2.18 2.06
CA LEU A 155 -11.67 -1.48 1.38
C LEU A 155 -10.59 -2.50 1.01
N SER A 156 -10.38 -2.73 -0.27
CA SER A 156 -9.33 -3.61 -0.78
C SER A 156 -8.16 -2.78 -1.30
N LEU A 157 -6.95 -3.17 -0.92
CA LEU A 157 -5.69 -2.62 -1.37
C LEU A 157 -4.94 -3.72 -2.13
N ALA A 158 -4.85 -3.63 -3.45
CA ALA A 158 -3.94 -4.46 -4.24
C ALA A 158 -2.59 -3.76 -4.36
N THR A 159 -1.51 -4.54 -4.33
CA THR A 159 -0.14 -4.06 -4.47
C THR A 159 0.61 -4.84 -5.54
N ALA A 160 1.51 -4.19 -6.26
CA ALA A 160 2.37 -4.83 -7.25
C ALA A 160 3.63 -5.44 -6.61
N GLU A 161 4.03 -4.95 -5.45
CA GLU A 161 5.18 -5.39 -4.68
C GLU A 161 4.73 -6.00 -3.34
N ALA A 162 5.57 -6.85 -2.74
CA ALA A 162 5.30 -7.37 -1.41
C ALA A 162 5.58 -6.31 -0.34
N HIS A 163 4.71 -6.19 0.64
CA HIS A 163 4.82 -5.23 1.75
C HIS A 163 4.53 -5.88 3.10
N GLY A 164 5.05 -5.27 4.16
CA GLY A 164 4.54 -5.47 5.51
C GLY A 164 3.30 -4.61 5.73
N VAL A 165 2.24 -5.20 6.28
CA VAL A 165 0.96 -4.50 6.53
C VAL A 165 0.47 -4.82 7.92
N ALA A 166 -0.10 -3.82 8.60
CA ALA A 166 -0.71 -3.95 9.91
C ALA A 166 -2.02 -3.16 10.01
N SER A 167 -2.86 -3.51 10.98
CA SER A 167 -3.99 -2.70 11.44
C SER A 167 -3.77 -2.44 12.93
N LEU A 168 -2.99 -1.40 13.25
CA LEU A 168 -2.61 -1.06 14.63
C LEU A 168 -3.67 -0.20 15.32
N GLU A 169 -4.45 0.54 14.54
CA GLU A 169 -5.57 1.36 14.99
C GLU A 169 -6.87 0.84 14.38
N ASP A 170 -7.99 1.07 15.08
CA ASP A 170 -9.30 0.68 14.57
C ASP A 170 -9.64 1.41 13.27
N GLY A 171 -10.09 0.68 12.26
CA GLY A 171 -10.39 1.22 10.94
C GLY A 171 -9.17 1.61 10.09
N ALA A 172 -7.96 1.32 10.54
CA ALA A 172 -6.73 1.70 9.86
C ALA A 172 -6.04 0.52 9.19
N LEU A 173 -5.37 0.79 8.07
CA LEU A 173 -4.46 -0.12 7.40
C LEU A 173 -3.14 0.62 7.16
N GLU A 174 -2.07 0.13 7.76
CA GLU A 174 -0.72 0.68 7.65
C GLU A 174 0.14 -0.21 6.76
N VAL A 175 0.87 0.40 5.83
CA VAL A 175 1.67 -0.29 4.81
C VAL A 175 3.09 0.24 4.85
N MET A 176 4.07 -0.64 5.06
CA MET A 176 5.48 -0.30 5.04
C MET A 176 5.95 -0.03 3.61
N LEU A 177 6.64 1.09 3.41
CA LEU A 177 7.10 1.54 2.09
C LEU A 177 8.61 1.42 1.94
N GLN A 178 9.38 1.99 2.87
CA GLN A 178 10.84 2.03 2.80
C GLN A 178 11.44 1.86 4.19
N ARG A 179 12.58 1.17 4.25
CA ARG A 179 13.35 0.96 5.47
C ARG A 179 14.78 1.40 5.23
N ARG A 180 15.34 2.19 6.11
CA ARG A 180 16.74 2.57 6.07
C ARG A 180 17.37 2.41 7.45
N LEU A 181 18.18 1.37 7.60
CA LEU A 181 18.75 0.93 8.86
C LEU A 181 20.26 0.83 8.73
N MET A 182 20.99 1.51 9.61
CA MET A 182 22.46 1.58 9.56
C MET A 182 23.11 0.43 10.32
N GLN A 183 22.35 -0.31 11.13
CA GLN A 183 22.84 -1.43 11.94
C GLN A 183 22.39 -2.76 11.40
N ASP A 184 23.16 -3.80 11.74
CA ASP A 184 22.80 -5.20 11.60
C ASP A 184 21.94 -5.66 12.79
N ASP A 185 20.96 -6.54 12.55
CA ASP A 185 20.12 -7.14 13.59
C ASP A 185 20.74 -8.40 14.24
N GLY A 186 21.95 -8.76 13.86
CA GLY A 186 22.63 -9.91 14.41
C GLY A 186 22.12 -11.27 13.92
N LEU A 187 21.31 -11.31 12.85
CA LEU A 187 20.70 -12.53 12.31
C LEU A 187 21.44 -13.13 11.11
N GLY A 188 22.67 -12.65 10.83
CA GLY A 188 23.59 -13.32 9.93
C GLY A 188 23.81 -12.65 8.58
N LEU A 189 23.26 -11.45 8.33
CA LEU A 189 23.56 -10.67 7.14
C LEU A 189 24.87 -9.88 7.30
N GLU A 190 25.22 -9.49 8.53
CA GLU A 190 26.40 -8.74 8.93
C GLU A 190 26.50 -7.34 8.28
N GLU A 191 25.39 -6.80 7.81
CA GLU A 191 25.28 -5.45 7.25
C GLU A 191 23.92 -4.83 7.52
N GLY A 192 23.85 -3.48 7.50
CA GLY A 192 22.61 -2.72 7.63
C GLY A 192 21.76 -2.81 6.35
N CYS A 193 20.50 -2.44 6.48
CA CYS A 193 19.56 -2.27 5.36
C CYS A 193 19.57 -0.80 4.90
N ASP A 194 20.73 -0.30 4.41
CA ASP A 194 20.91 1.10 4.00
C ASP A 194 20.46 1.31 2.54
N ASP A 195 19.14 1.25 2.33
CA ASP A 195 18.55 1.54 1.02
C ASP A 195 18.44 3.05 0.80
N GLN A 196 19.23 3.56 -0.15
CA GLN A 196 19.30 4.97 -0.51
C GLN A 196 18.67 5.27 -1.87
N LEU A 197 18.10 4.27 -2.54
CA LEU A 197 17.56 4.45 -3.88
C LEU A 197 16.14 5.02 -3.83
N PRO A 198 15.75 5.82 -4.83
CA PRO A 198 14.35 6.14 -5.05
C PRO A 198 13.53 4.87 -5.29
N PHE A 199 12.30 4.83 -4.78
CA PHE A 199 11.40 3.73 -5.04
C PHE A 199 10.06 4.24 -5.58
N ASP A 200 9.37 3.38 -6.30
CA ASP A 200 7.98 3.54 -6.70
C ASP A 200 7.17 2.37 -6.12
N ALA A 201 6.13 2.68 -5.35
CA ALA A 201 5.16 1.69 -4.87
C ALA A 201 3.83 1.90 -5.59
N HIS A 202 3.24 0.81 -6.10
CA HIS A 202 2.05 0.85 -6.91
C HIS A 202 0.90 0.10 -6.23
N PHE A 203 -0.18 0.81 -6.01
CA PHE A 203 -1.37 0.27 -5.37
C PHE A 203 -2.63 0.52 -6.21
N ALA A 204 -3.62 -0.35 -6.04
CA ALA A 204 -4.97 -0.10 -6.48
C ALA A 204 -5.93 -0.27 -5.28
N LEU A 205 -6.72 0.76 -5.04
CA LEU A 205 -7.72 0.82 -3.98
C LEU A 205 -9.11 0.59 -4.58
N ARG A 206 -9.92 -0.23 -3.92
CA ARG A 206 -11.32 -0.44 -4.27
C ARG A 206 -12.17 -0.48 -3.02
N MET A 207 -13.26 0.29 -3.03
CA MET A 207 -14.31 0.19 -2.04
C MET A 207 -15.50 -0.54 -2.67
N ASP A 208 -15.98 -1.59 -2.00
CA ASP A 208 -17.18 -2.34 -2.40
C ASP A 208 -17.90 -2.95 -1.18
N THR A 209 -18.99 -3.67 -1.43
CA THR A 209 -19.65 -4.45 -0.38
C THR A 209 -19.05 -5.86 -0.32
N HIS A 210 -18.75 -6.35 0.87
CA HIS A 210 -18.20 -7.69 1.05
C HIS A 210 -19.21 -8.80 0.74
N ALA A 211 -20.50 -8.49 0.63
CA ALA A 211 -21.55 -9.43 0.19
C ALA A 211 -21.26 -10.04 -1.19
N PHE A 212 -20.45 -9.37 -2.05
CA PHE A 212 -19.99 -9.94 -3.33
C PHE A 212 -18.89 -11.01 -3.19
N GLY A 213 -18.54 -11.41 -1.97
CA GLY A 213 -17.52 -12.42 -1.72
C GLY A 213 -16.12 -11.98 -2.12
N ALA A 214 -15.27 -12.95 -2.50
CA ALA A 214 -13.86 -12.70 -2.82
C ALA A 214 -13.62 -12.28 -4.29
N THR A 215 -14.65 -12.29 -5.15
CA THR A 215 -14.48 -12.03 -6.59
C THR A 215 -13.95 -10.62 -6.89
N PRO A 216 -14.53 -9.52 -6.36
CA PRO A 216 -14.03 -8.18 -6.65
C PRO A 216 -12.58 -7.93 -6.21
N PRO A 217 -12.15 -8.31 -4.98
CA PRO A 217 -10.75 -8.16 -4.59
C PRO A 217 -9.80 -8.99 -5.46
N ARG A 218 -10.15 -10.23 -5.79
CA ARG A 218 -9.32 -11.05 -6.69
C ARG A 218 -9.21 -10.46 -8.09
N GLN A 219 -10.29 -9.92 -8.62
CA GLN A 219 -10.28 -9.23 -9.90
C GLN A 219 -9.36 -8.01 -9.85
N LEU A 220 -9.44 -7.19 -8.78
CA LEU A 220 -8.57 -6.05 -8.56
C LEU A 220 -7.09 -6.47 -8.58
N MET A 221 -6.74 -7.47 -7.78
CA MET A 221 -5.39 -8.02 -7.69
C MET A 221 -4.87 -8.50 -9.05
N VAL A 222 -5.67 -9.29 -9.78
CA VAL A 222 -5.27 -9.83 -11.08
C VAL A 222 -5.08 -8.72 -12.11
N THR A 223 -5.98 -7.73 -12.17
CA THR A 223 -5.87 -6.64 -13.14
C THR A 223 -4.76 -5.66 -12.80
N HIS A 224 -4.46 -5.48 -11.52
CA HIS A 224 -3.36 -4.62 -11.08
C HIS A 224 -1.99 -5.25 -11.39
N ASN A 225 -1.83 -6.54 -11.08
CA ASN A 225 -0.54 -7.23 -11.24
C ASN A 225 -0.30 -7.76 -12.66
N ASN A 226 -1.32 -7.78 -13.50
CA ASN A 226 -1.22 -8.20 -14.89
C ASN A 226 -1.82 -7.14 -15.83
N PRO A 227 -1.22 -5.96 -15.94
CA PRO A 227 -1.73 -4.91 -16.80
C PRO A 227 -1.70 -5.34 -18.26
N VAL A 228 -2.69 -4.88 -19.03
CA VAL A 228 -2.72 -5.08 -20.48
C VAL A 228 -1.64 -4.23 -21.11
N ALA A 229 -0.68 -4.84 -21.81
CA ALA A 229 0.32 -4.13 -22.59
C ALA A 229 -0.26 -3.77 -23.96
N LEU A 230 -0.29 -2.48 -24.30
CA LEU A 230 -0.66 -1.96 -25.59
C LEU A 230 0.61 -1.57 -26.36
N PHE A 231 0.82 -2.22 -27.50
CA PHE A 231 1.91 -1.86 -28.42
C PHE A 231 1.34 -1.04 -29.57
N VAL A 232 1.83 0.17 -29.76
CA VAL A 232 1.48 1.03 -30.89
C VAL A 232 2.68 1.12 -31.81
N ALA A 233 2.53 0.65 -33.06
CA ALA A 233 3.53 0.85 -34.10
C ALA A 233 3.24 2.18 -34.85
N VAL A 234 4.18 3.09 -34.78
CA VAL A 234 4.12 4.34 -35.51
C VAL A 234 4.70 4.10 -36.93
N ASN A 235 3.98 4.49 -37.98
CA ASN A 235 4.34 4.31 -39.40
C ASN A 235 4.22 2.87 -39.97
N ALA A 236 3.45 2.00 -39.31
CA ALA A 236 3.06 0.72 -39.91
C ALA A 236 1.62 0.79 -40.41
N GLU A 237 1.34 0.22 -41.60
CA GLU A 237 -0.04 -0.06 -41.99
C GLU A 237 -0.64 -1.06 -40.99
N ILE A 238 -1.52 -0.60 -40.11
CA ILE A 238 -2.17 -1.47 -39.12
C ILE A 238 -3.22 -2.31 -39.86
N ARG A 239 -2.89 -3.52 -40.25
CA ARG A 239 -3.84 -4.50 -40.78
C ARG A 239 -4.53 -5.33 -39.70
N THR A 240 -3.98 -5.39 -38.48
CA THR A 240 -4.56 -6.17 -37.35
C THR A 240 -4.03 -5.67 -36.02
N LEU A 241 -4.90 -5.28 -35.10
CA LEU A 241 -4.56 -5.02 -33.72
C LEU A 241 -4.62 -6.33 -32.94
N ILE A 242 -3.49 -6.87 -32.52
CA ILE A 242 -3.43 -8.07 -31.68
C ILE A 242 -3.20 -7.63 -30.25
N VAL A 243 -4.23 -7.74 -29.41
CA VAL A 243 -4.10 -7.60 -27.95
C VAL A 243 -3.66 -8.96 -27.41
N LYS A 244 -2.38 -9.11 -27.07
CA LYS A 244 -1.91 -10.29 -26.36
C LYS A 244 -1.96 -10.06 -24.86
N LYS A 245 -2.82 -10.80 -24.19
CA LYS A 245 -2.80 -10.92 -22.75
C LYS A 245 -1.60 -11.81 -22.36
N VAL A 246 -0.54 -11.22 -21.83
CA VAL A 246 0.58 -11.98 -21.30
C VAL A 246 0.21 -12.43 -19.90
N MET A 247 -0.26 -13.66 -19.75
CA MET A 247 -0.30 -14.31 -18.44
C MET A 247 1.11 -14.80 -18.10
N LYS A 248 1.78 -14.17 -17.16
CA LYS A 248 2.90 -14.80 -16.46
C LYS A 248 2.30 -15.71 -15.39
N MET A 249 2.23 -17.00 -15.68
CA MET A 249 2.09 -18.00 -14.64
C MET A 249 3.50 -18.15 -14.01
N CYS A 250 3.65 -17.71 -12.78
CA CYS A 250 4.74 -18.17 -11.94
C CYS A 250 4.34 -19.55 -11.41
N ILE A 251 5.14 -20.54 -11.80
CA ILE A 251 5.14 -21.90 -11.22
C ILE A 251 6.00 -21.84 -9.96
#